data_e044e66c758aeb2e32c3d04937364acd
#
_entry.id   e044e66c758aeb2e32c3d04937364acd
#
_cell.length_a   1.000
_cell.length_b   1.000
_cell.length_c   1.000
_cell.angle_alpha   90.00
_cell.angle_beta   90.00
_cell.angle_gamma   90.00
#
_symmetry.space_group_name_H-M   'P 1'
#
loop_
_entity.id
_entity.type
_entity.pdbx_description
1 polymer ?
#
loop_
_entity_poly.entity_id
_entity_poly.type
_entity_poly.pdbx_seq_one_letter_code
_entity_poly.pdbx_strand_id
1 'polypeptide(L)'
;MRKGFTLLEVLVATTIMAIAVTALVGNLTGSLRNLDRLTQKDRAATLAKRKMEELLLTPALPRYERLAGRWDAPYASDQQGWQLRLTPFDVAEKAGPGTPILDRLELEAWWMDGKSRRAYSLVAYRPGQLNEADFAAGMLRE
;
A
#
# COMPACT_ATOMS: atom_id res chain seq x y z
N MET A 1 51.59 44.79 -6.60
CA MET A 1 51.79 43.71 -7.57
C MET A 1 50.45 42.94 -7.67
N ARG A 2 49.76 43.04 -8.79
CA ARG A 2 48.56 42.24 -9.05
C ARG A 2 49.02 40.85 -9.45
N LYS A 3 48.80 39.87 -8.58
CA LYS A 3 49.00 38.44 -8.96
C LYS A 3 47.86 38.04 -9.87
N GLY A 4 48.15 37.72 -11.13
CA GLY A 4 47.19 37.16 -12.05
C GLY A 4 46.90 35.67 -11.70
N PHE A 5 45.67 35.23 -11.90
CA PHE A 5 45.31 33.81 -11.73
C PHE A 5 46.10 32.96 -12.73
N THR A 6 46.63 31.85 -12.26
CA THR A 6 47.30 30.89 -13.13
C THR A 6 46.25 30.03 -13.83
N LEU A 7 46.56 29.59 -15.06
CA LEU A 7 45.69 28.71 -15.87
C LEU A 7 45.37 27.41 -15.10
N LEU A 8 46.34 26.92 -14.33
CA LEU A 8 46.19 25.74 -13.47
C LEU A 8 45.14 25.95 -12.34
N GLU A 9 45.14 27.13 -11.73
CA GLU A 9 44.22 27.46 -10.64
C GLU A 9 42.76 27.50 -11.14
N VAL A 10 42.54 28.05 -12.32
CA VAL A 10 41.20 28.05 -12.96
C VAL A 10 40.77 26.63 -13.31
N LEU A 11 41.69 25.79 -13.81
CA LEU A 11 41.36 24.37 -14.16
C LEU A 11 41.02 23.58 -12.91
N VAL A 12 41.76 23.73 -11.84
CA VAL A 12 41.45 23.06 -10.56
C VAL A 12 40.10 23.52 -10.01
N ALA A 13 39.86 24.85 -10.00
CA ALA A 13 38.61 25.41 -9.51
C ALA A 13 37.37 24.90 -10.30
N THR A 14 37.47 24.85 -11.63
CA THR A 14 36.38 24.35 -12.47
C THR A 14 36.15 22.86 -12.28
N THR A 15 37.20 22.07 -12.06
CA THR A 15 37.10 20.65 -11.78
C THR A 15 36.37 20.38 -10.46
N ILE A 16 36.77 21.10 -9.39
CA ILE A 16 36.09 20.98 -8.08
C ILE A 16 34.64 21.40 -8.19
N MET A 17 34.36 22.50 -8.91
CA MET A 17 33.00 22.96 -9.11
C MET A 17 32.15 21.93 -9.87
N ALA A 18 32.66 21.31 -10.90
CA ALA A 18 31.98 20.27 -11.66
C ALA A 18 31.62 19.05 -10.79
N ILE A 19 32.56 18.61 -9.94
CA ILE A 19 32.33 17.52 -8.99
C ILE A 19 31.23 17.89 -7.98
N ALA A 20 31.32 19.09 -7.42
CA ALA A 20 30.35 19.56 -6.44
C ALA A 20 28.93 19.66 -7.01
N VAL A 21 28.77 20.20 -8.23
CA VAL A 21 27.50 20.31 -8.92
C VAL A 21 26.92 18.92 -9.20
N THR A 22 27.75 18.00 -9.69
CA THR A 22 27.31 16.61 -9.99
C THR A 22 26.82 15.90 -8.73
N ALA A 23 27.52 16.04 -7.61
CA ALA A 23 27.12 15.48 -6.31
C ALA A 23 25.79 16.08 -5.83
N LEU A 24 25.63 17.40 -5.97
CA LEU A 24 24.40 18.11 -5.57
C LEU A 24 23.19 17.64 -6.37
N VAL A 25 23.31 17.52 -7.69
CA VAL A 25 22.24 17.04 -8.57
C VAL A 25 21.88 15.58 -8.25
N GLY A 26 22.88 14.74 -7.98
CA GLY A 26 22.66 13.35 -7.59
C GLY A 26 21.83 13.23 -6.30
N ASN A 27 22.16 14.02 -5.27
CA ASN A 27 21.43 14.06 -4.02
C ASN A 27 20.00 14.59 -4.19
N LEU A 28 19.80 15.62 -5.02
CA LEU A 28 18.48 16.18 -5.30
C LEU A 28 17.58 15.14 -6.00
N THR A 29 18.12 14.42 -6.98
CA THR A 29 17.38 13.38 -7.69
C THR A 29 16.97 12.24 -6.76
N GLY A 30 17.85 11.84 -5.83
CA GLY A 30 17.54 10.85 -4.79
C GLY A 30 16.40 11.30 -3.87
N SER A 31 16.45 12.55 -3.44
CA SER A 31 15.38 13.15 -2.59
C SER A 31 14.03 13.20 -3.30
N LEU A 32 13.99 13.58 -4.57
CA LEU A 32 12.76 13.63 -5.36
C LEU A 32 12.15 12.24 -5.54
N ARG A 33 12.95 11.21 -5.77
CA ARG A 33 12.46 9.81 -5.86
C ARG A 33 11.87 9.33 -4.53
N ASN A 34 12.47 9.72 -3.42
CA ASN A 34 11.94 9.36 -2.10
C ASN A 34 10.61 10.06 -1.81
N LEU A 35 10.46 11.33 -2.18
CA LEU A 35 9.19 12.06 -2.08
C LEU A 35 8.09 11.41 -2.91
N ASP A 36 8.38 11.00 -4.13
CA ASP A 36 7.41 10.34 -4.99
C ASP A 36 6.91 9.01 -4.40
N ARG A 37 7.81 8.21 -3.83
CA ARG A 37 7.46 6.97 -3.12
C ARG A 37 6.59 7.21 -1.89
N LEU A 38 6.88 8.24 -1.10
CA LEU A 38 6.07 8.61 0.06
C LEU A 38 4.67 9.03 -0.38
N THR A 39 4.57 9.88 -1.40
CA THR A 39 3.29 10.34 -1.95
C THR A 39 2.44 9.19 -2.47
N GLN A 40 3.05 8.21 -3.16
CA GLN A 40 2.33 7.02 -3.62
C GLN A 40 1.81 6.18 -2.45
N LYS A 41 2.63 5.98 -1.42
CA LYS A 41 2.23 5.24 -0.22
C LYS A 41 1.09 5.94 0.54
N ASP A 42 1.17 7.25 0.73
CA ASP A 42 0.16 8.04 1.41
C ASP A 42 -1.17 8.02 0.65
N ARG A 43 -1.10 8.09 -0.68
CA ARG A 43 -2.28 7.93 -1.55
C ARG A 43 -2.90 6.55 -1.38
N ALA A 44 -2.10 5.50 -1.43
CA ALA A 44 -2.58 4.12 -1.24
C ALA A 44 -3.21 3.93 0.14
N ALA A 45 -2.61 4.49 1.19
CA ALA A 45 -3.16 4.44 2.54
C ALA A 45 -4.51 5.16 2.65
N THR A 46 -4.66 6.33 2.03
CA THR A 46 -5.90 7.09 2.01
C THR A 46 -7.01 6.35 1.26
N LEU A 47 -6.69 5.78 0.09
CA LEU A 47 -7.64 4.99 -0.69
C LEU A 47 -8.04 3.70 0.06
N ALA A 48 -7.07 3.02 0.70
CA ALA A 48 -7.33 1.84 1.51
C ALA A 48 -8.25 2.14 2.69
N LYS A 49 -8.03 3.25 3.40
CA LYS A 49 -8.91 3.69 4.50
C LYS A 49 -10.34 3.88 4.02
N ARG A 50 -10.54 4.67 2.99
CA ARG A 50 -11.86 4.94 2.42
C ARG A 50 -12.56 3.66 1.97
N LYS A 51 -11.81 2.76 1.31
CA LYS A 51 -12.38 1.48 0.86
C LYS A 51 -12.71 0.56 2.05
N MET A 52 -11.89 0.55 3.08
CA MET A 52 -12.17 -0.21 4.31
C MET A 52 -13.44 0.28 4.99
N GLU A 53 -13.66 1.59 5.08
CA GLU A 53 -14.88 2.17 5.63
C GLU A 53 -16.12 1.74 4.84
N GLU A 54 -16.06 1.77 3.51
CA GLU A 54 -17.13 1.27 2.64
C GLU A 54 -17.41 -0.22 2.87
N LEU A 55 -16.35 -1.05 2.95
CA LEU A 55 -16.47 -2.49 3.15
C LEU A 55 -17.00 -2.85 4.53
N LEU A 56 -16.66 -2.09 5.56
CA LEU A 56 -17.21 -2.28 6.91
C LEU A 56 -18.71 -2.04 6.97
N LEU A 57 -19.23 -1.16 6.13
CA LEU A 57 -20.67 -0.87 6.01
C LEU A 57 -21.41 -1.84 5.09
N THR A 58 -20.71 -2.67 4.33
CA THR A 58 -21.32 -3.64 3.41
C THR A 58 -21.80 -4.88 4.18
N PRO A 59 -23.11 -5.16 4.24
CA PRO A 59 -23.67 -6.19 5.15
C PRO A 59 -23.23 -7.61 4.80
N ALA A 60 -23.17 -7.94 3.51
CA ALA A 60 -22.94 -9.30 3.02
C ALA A 60 -21.65 -9.36 2.20
N LEU A 61 -20.53 -9.64 2.86
CA LEU A 61 -19.27 -9.94 2.22
C LEU A 61 -19.03 -11.46 2.30
N PRO A 62 -18.61 -12.11 1.20
CA PRO A 62 -18.29 -13.54 1.23
C PRO A 62 -17.04 -13.75 2.09
N ARG A 63 -17.10 -14.76 2.96
CA ARG A 63 -15.95 -15.22 3.76
C ARG A 63 -15.14 -16.22 2.95
N TYR A 64 -13.85 -16.31 3.27
CA TYR A 64 -12.87 -17.21 2.64
C TYR A 64 -12.59 -16.98 1.15
N GLU A 65 -13.29 -16.06 0.52
CA GLU A 65 -13.04 -15.64 -0.86
C GLU A 65 -12.14 -14.38 -0.89
N ARG A 66 -11.40 -14.26 -1.98
CA ARG A 66 -10.67 -13.02 -2.27
C ARG A 66 -11.53 -12.14 -3.14
N LEU A 67 -11.94 -11.02 -2.59
CA LEU A 67 -12.52 -9.95 -3.38
C LEU A 67 -11.38 -9.05 -3.87
N ALA A 68 -11.42 -8.71 -5.14
CA ALA A 68 -10.45 -7.80 -5.73
C ALA A 68 -11.15 -6.82 -6.66
N GLY A 69 -10.60 -5.63 -6.76
CA GLY A 69 -11.17 -4.60 -7.62
C GLY A 69 -10.13 -3.54 -7.97
N ARG A 70 -10.55 -2.65 -8.85
CA ARG A 70 -9.80 -1.45 -9.22
C ARG A 70 -10.36 -0.25 -8.47
N TRP A 71 -9.57 0.80 -8.43
CA TRP A 71 -10.03 2.07 -7.88
C TRP A 71 -10.92 2.77 -8.91
N ASP A 72 -11.89 3.55 -8.42
CA ASP A 72 -12.73 4.40 -9.26
C ASP A 72 -11.96 5.63 -9.78
N ALA A 73 -12.48 6.28 -10.82
CA ALA A 73 -11.92 7.53 -11.30
C ALA A 73 -11.82 8.56 -10.16
N PRO A 74 -10.76 9.36 -10.12
CA PRO A 74 -9.68 9.54 -11.10
C PRO A 74 -8.51 8.56 -10.96
N TYR A 75 -8.60 7.56 -10.07
CA TYR A 75 -7.50 6.63 -9.76
C TYR A 75 -7.58 5.30 -10.51
N ALA A 76 -8.50 5.18 -11.46
CA ALA A 76 -8.66 3.99 -12.27
C ALA A 76 -7.41 3.74 -13.11
N SER A 77 -6.75 2.59 -12.89
CA SER A 77 -5.54 2.18 -13.62
C SER A 77 -5.35 0.68 -13.50
N ASP A 78 -4.74 0.08 -14.53
CA ASP A 78 -4.35 -1.33 -14.50
C ASP A 78 -3.11 -1.59 -13.62
N GLN A 79 -2.44 -0.52 -13.20
CA GLN A 79 -1.22 -0.58 -12.39
C GLN A 79 -1.49 -0.44 -10.88
N GLN A 80 -2.73 -0.39 -10.46
CA GLN A 80 -3.12 -0.30 -9.05
C GLN A 80 -4.52 -0.84 -8.81
N GLY A 81 -4.73 -1.35 -7.61
CA GLY A 81 -6.01 -1.93 -7.22
C GLY A 81 -6.05 -2.29 -5.75
N TRP A 82 -7.07 -3.01 -5.38
CA TRP A 82 -7.24 -3.50 -4.01
C TRP A 82 -7.65 -4.97 -4.02
N GLN A 83 -7.35 -5.65 -2.93
CA GLN A 83 -7.85 -6.97 -2.64
C GLN A 83 -8.22 -7.09 -1.17
N LEU A 84 -9.33 -7.77 -0.89
CA LEU A 84 -9.86 -8.01 0.43
C LEU A 84 -9.92 -9.50 0.71
N ARG A 85 -9.54 -9.89 1.91
CA ARG A 85 -9.83 -11.19 2.49
C ARG A 85 -10.65 -10.99 3.76
N LEU A 86 -11.74 -11.72 3.87
CA LEU A 86 -12.57 -11.77 5.06
C LEU A 86 -12.47 -13.16 5.69
N THR A 87 -12.10 -13.22 6.95
CA THR A 87 -11.99 -14.47 7.71
C THR A 87 -12.62 -14.28 9.10
N PRO A 88 -13.31 -15.32 9.63
CA PRO A 88 -13.72 -15.30 11.02
C PRO A 88 -12.49 -15.21 11.94
N PHE A 89 -12.60 -14.42 12.99
CA PHE A 89 -11.59 -14.28 14.02
C PHE A 89 -12.17 -14.78 15.35
N ASP A 90 -11.41 -15.63 16.06
CA ASP A 90 -11.74 -16.17 17.37
C ASP A 90 -13.09 -16.89 17.41
N VAL A 91 -13.20 -18.00 16.70
CA VAL A 91 -14.40 -18.82 16.68
C VAL A 91 -14.34 -19.87 17.79
N ALA A 92 -15.38 -19.94 18.62
CA ALA A 92 -15.46 -20.94 19.67
C ALA A 92 -15.56 -22.38 19.08
N GLU A 93 -14.94 -23.39 19.73
CA GLU A 93 -14.94 -24.80 19.29
C GLU A 93 -16.35 -25.39 19.04
N LYS A 94 -17.37 -24.87 19.72
CA LYS A 94 -18.75 -25.34 19.60
C LYS A 94 -19.67 -24.30 18.95
N ALA A 95 -19.11 -23.44 18.07
CA ALA A 95 -19.89 -22.44 17.38
C ALA A 95 -20.84 -23.11 16.38
N GLY A 96 -22.09 -22.68 16.33
CA GLY A 96 -23.11 -23.08 15.37
C GLY A 96 -23.61 -21.90 14.52
N PRO A 97 -24.50 -22.15 13.58
CA PRO A 97 -25.14 -21.08 12.82
C PRO A 97 -25.82 -20.08 13.76
N GLY A 98 -25.66 -18.76 13.48
CA GLY A 98 -26.15 -17.69 14.32
C GLY A 98 -25.21 -17.27 15.47
N THR A 99 -24.09 -17.98 15.69
CA THR A 99 -23.12 -17.59 16.72
C THR A 99 -22.49 -16.26 16.36
N PRO A 100 -22.51 -15.27 17.30
CA PRO A 100 -21.79 -14.00 17.11
C PRO A 100 -20.30 -14.23 17.03
N ILE A 101 -19.66 -13.61 16.07
CA ILE A 101 -18.19 -13.66 15.86
C ILE A 101 -17.64 -12.27 15.53
N LEU A 102 -16.33 -12.15 15.54
CA LEU A 102 -15.63 -11.06 14.89
C LEU A 102 -15.11 -11.50 13.53
N ASP A 103 -15.44 -10.75 12.51
CA ASP A 103 -14.82 -10.90 11.19
C ASP A 103 -13.54 -10.06 11.14
N ARG A 104 -12.47 -10.64 10.67
CA ARG A 104 -11.22 -9.96 10.35
C ARG A 104 -11.19 -9.64 8.87
N LEU A 105 -11.10 -8.36 8.54
CA LEU A 105 -10.98 -7.85 7.19
C LEU A 105 -9.51 -7.48 6.95
N GLU A 106 -8.89 -8.09 5.97
CA GLU A 106 -7.54 -7.76 5.51
C GLU A 106 -7.64 -7.15 4.12
N LEU A 107 -7.44 -5.83 4.05
CA LEU A 107 -7.44 -5.09 2.79
C LEU A 107 -6.01 -4.76 2.39
N GLU A 108 -5.64 -5.13 1.19
CA GLU A 108 -4.37 -4.76 0.58
C GLU A 108 -4.64 -3.80 -0.59
N ALA A 109 -4.11 -2.60 -0.50
CA ALA A 109 -4.01 -1.66 -1.61
C ALA A 109 -2.66 -1.84 -2.28
N TRP A 110 -2.63 -2.17 -3.55
CA TRP A 110 -1.42 -2.43 -4.29
C TRP A 110 -1.26 -1.47 -5.48
N TRP A 111 0.00 -1.19 -5.83
CA TRP A 111 0.38 -0.40 -7.00
C TRP A 111 1.71 -0.87 -7.57
N MET A 112 1.97 -0.50 -8.82
CA MET A 112 3.24 -0.77 -9.48
C MET A 112 4.18 0.43 -9.34
N ASP A 113 5.38 0.19 -8.83
CA ASP A 113 6.50 1.13 -8.80
C ASP A 113 7.54 0.64 -9.81
N GLY A 114 7.41 1.10 -11.05
CA GLY A 114 8.14 0.55 -12.19
C GLY A 114 7.76 -0.92 -12.44
N LYS A 115 8.71 -1.83 -12.24
CA LYS A 115 8.49 -3.29 -12.39
C LYS A 115 8.15 -3.99 -11.07
N SER A 116 8.16 -3.29 -9.96
CA SER A 116 7.94 -3.86 -8.63
C SER A 116 6.53 -3.58 -8.14
N ARG A 117 5.83 -4.61 -7.69
CA ARG A 117 4.56 -4.44 -6.99
C ARG A 117 4.83 -4.00 -5.56
N ARG A 118 4.19 -2.93 -5.16
CA ARG A 118 4.14 -2.42 -3.79
C ARG A 118 2.75 -2.61 -3.23
N ALA A 119 2.66 -2.74 -1.92
CA ALA A 119 1.38 -2.88 -1.26
C ALA A 119 1.37 -2.15 0.09
N TYR A 120 0.17 -1.72 0.47
CA TYR A 120 -0.16 -1.21 1.79
C TYR A 120 -1.32 -2.04 2.34
N SER A 121 -1.13 -2.66 3.50
CA SER A 121 -2.12 -3.52 4.12
C SER A 121 -2.78 -2.83 5.30
N LEU A 122 -4.10 -3.01 5.41
CA LEU A 122 -4.93 -2.50 6.49
C LEU A 122 -5.79 -3.65 7.03
N VAL A 123 -5.86 -3.76 8.35
CA VAL A 123 -6.68 -4.77 9.03
C VAL A 123 -7.76 -4.06 9.85
N ALA A 124 -8.97 -4.56 9.76
CA ALA A 124 -10.09 -4.10 10.56
C ALA A 124 -10.90 -5.31 11.07
N TYR A 125 -11.71 -5.06 12.09
CA TYR A 125 -12.59 -6.06 12.68
C TYR A 125 -14.01 -5.53 12.70
N ARG A 126 -14.98 -6.39 12.41
CA ARG A 126 -16.40 -6.06 12.55
C ARG A 126 -17.18 -7.19 13.22
N PRO A 127 -18.24 -6.89 13.94
CA PRO A 127 -19.17 -7.92 14.41
C PRO A 127 -19.82 -8.62 13.21
N GLY A 128 -19.95 -9.93 13.29
CA GLY A 128 -20.61 -10.79 12.32
C GLY A 128 -21.35 -11.93 13.01
N GLN A 129 -22.05 -12.72 12.24
CA GLN A 129 -22.66 -13.95 12.69
C GLN A 129 -22.30 -15.07 11.72
N LEU A 130 -22.06 -16.25 12.25
CA LEU A 130 -21.84 -17.44 11.42
C LEU A 130 -23.14 -17.84 10.72
N ASN A 131 -23.04 -18.18 9.45
CA ASN A 131 -24.15 -18.70 8.68
C ASN A 131 -23.85 -20.15 8.22
N GLU A 132 -24.85 -20.86 7.70
CA GLU A 132 -24.69 -22.25 7.25
C GLU A 132 -23.63 -22.41 6.14
N ALA A 133 -23.48 -21.41 5.27
CA ALA A 133 -22.48 -21.42 4.21
C ALA A 133 -21.04 -21.38 4.74
N ASP A 134 -20.81 -20.76 5.89
CA ASP A 134 -19.49 -20.71 6.52
C ASP A 134 -19.03 -22.10 6.96
N PHE A 135 -19.94 -22.94 7.42
CA PHE A 135 -19.66 -24.32 7.80
C PHE A 135 -19.39 -25.20 6.57
N ALA A 136 -20.12 -24.97 5.48
CA ALA A 136 -19.90 -25.69 4.21
C ALA A 136 -18.57 -25.30 3.55
N ALA A 137 -18.13 -24.04 3.70
CA ALA A 137 -16.98 -23.49 2.98
C ALA A 137 -15.60 -23.78 3.63
N GLY A 138 -15.54 -24.16 4.91
CA GLY A 138 -14.20 -24.39 5.45
C GLY A 138 -14.00 -24.42 6.94
N MET A 139 -14.99 -24.11 7.78
CA MET A 139 -14.79 -24.27 9.23
C MET A 139 -14.71 -25.72 9.71
N LEU A 140 -14.96 -26.71 8.85
CA LEU A 140 -14.88 -28.15 9.12
C LEU A 140 -13.56 -28.77 8.63
N ARG A 141 -12.57 -27.97 8.23
CA ARG A 141 -11.24 -28.46 7.88
C ARG A 141 -10.22 -27.97 8.91
N GLU A 142 -10.07 -28.72 9.99
CA GLU A 142 -8.78 -28.92 10.62
C GLU A 142 -7.89 -29.78 9.75
#